data_bd54c6d5d3785c7a84dcd3707fd131b1
#
_entry.id   bd54c6d5d3785c7a84dcd3707fd131b1
#
_cell.length_a   1.000
_cell.length_b   1.000
_cell.length_c   1.000
_cell.angle_alpha   90.00
_cell.angle_beta   90.00
_cell.angle_gamma   90.00
#
_symmetry.space_group_name_H-M   'P 1'
#
loop_
_entity.id
_entity.type
_entity.pdbx_description
1 polymer ?
#
loop_
_entity_poly.entity_id
_entity_poly.type
_entity_poly.pdbx_seq_one_letter_code
_entity_poly.pdbx_strand_id
1 'polypeptide(L)' 'MKWALVVYFLVNGGWYTAESLKYDGWHRMHFESQEICEQYAKRFNDVPHGDHIWGVCQLDFVDILK' A
#
# COMPACT_ATOMS: atom_id res chain seq x y z
N MET A 1 -2.93 7.57 -14.91
CA MET A 1 -2.08 7.10 -13.82
C MET A 1 -2.67 7.50 -12.48
N LYS A 2 -2.58 6.61 -11.53
CA LYS A 2 -3.08 6.89 -10.18
C LYS A 2 -2.03 6.50 -9.16
N TRP A 3 -2.10 7.10 -7.99
CA TRP A 3 -1.24 6.76 -6.88
C TRP A 3 -1.92 5.69 -6.04
N ALA A 4 -1.16 4.69 -5.62
CA ALA A 4 -1.70 3.59 -4.83
C ALA A 4 -0.99 3.50 -3.50
N LEU A 5 -1.76 3.25 -2.44
CA LEU A 5 -1.20 2.92 -1.14
C LEU A 5 -0.98 1.41 -1.10
N VAL A 6 0.28 1.01 -1.12
CA VAL A 6 0.67 -0.40 -1.11
C VAL A 6 1.10 -0.76 0.30
N VAL A 7 0.47 -1.78 0.86
CA VAL A 7 0.75 -2.23 2.23
C VAL A 7 1.64 -3.46 2.18
N TYR A 8 2.74 -3.41 2.91
CA TYR A 8 3.69 -4.50 3.00
C TYR A 8 3.62 -5.14 4.39
N PHE A 9 3.75 -6.45 4.41
CA PHE A 9 3.81 -7.23 5.64
C PHE A 9 5.15 -7.94 5.73
N LEU A 10 5.74 -7.92 6.92
CA LEU A 10 6.97 -8.67 7.18
C LEU A 10 6.61 -10.08 7.61
N VAL A 11 7.00 -11.05 6.79
CA VAL A 11 6.74 -12.47 7.03
C VAL A 11 8.04 -13.23 6.85
N ASN A 12 8.46 -13.94 7.89
CA ASN A 12 9.67 -14.79 7.86
C ASN A 12 10.91 -14.07 7.32
N GLY A 13 11.07 -12.79 7.71
CA GLY A 13 12.23 -12.01 7.31
C GLY A 13 12.13 -11.36 5.94
N GLY A 14 11.00 -11.51 5.24
CA GLY A 14 10.78 -10.87 3.94
C GLY A 14 9.56 -9.97 3.94
N TRP A 15 9.60 -8.92 3.11
CA TRP A 15 8.47 -8.02 2.94
C TRP A 15 7.63 -8.46 1.75
N TYR A 16 6.33 -8.60 1.97
CA TYR A 16 5.38 -9.02 0.93
C TYR A 16 4.20 -8.06 0.90
N THR A 17 3.68 -7.80 -0.31
CA THR A 17 2.47 -6.99 -0.42
C THR A 17 1.25 -7.78 0.09
N ALA A 18 0.23 -7.05 0.52
CA ALA A 18 -1.02 -7.69 0.95
C ALA A 18 -1.63 -8.50 -0.19
N GLU A 19 -1.52 -8.01 -1.44
CA GLU A 19 -2.04 -8.71 -2.61
C GLU A 19 -1.30 -10.03 -2.85
N SER A 20 0.01 -10.06 -2.64
CA SER A 20 0.78 -11.28 -2.84
C SER A 20 0.47 -12.34 -1.79
N LEU A 21 0.01 -11.92 -0.60
CA LEU A 21 -0.41 -12.83 0.45
C LEU A 21 -1.85 -13.30 0.28
N LYS A 22 -2.54 -12.79 -0.73
CA LYS A 22 -3.89 -13.22 -1.13
C LYS A 22 -4.93 -13.09 -0.01
N TYR A 23 -4.89 -11.97 0.70
CA TYR A 23 -5.94 -11.69 1.68
C TYR A 23 -7.27 -11.47 0.97
N ASP A 24 -8.31 -12.15 1.45
CA ASP A 24 -9.64 -12.03 0.88
C ASP A 24 -10.17 -10.61 1.03
N GLY A 25 -10.73 -10.10 -0.07
CA GLY A 25 -11.35 -8.77 -0.06
C GLY A 25 -10.37 -7.61 -0.05
N TRP A 26 -9.07 -7.89 -0.16
CA TRP A 26 -8.08 -6.83 -0.14
C TRP A 26 -8.07 -6.07 -1.46
N HIS A 27 -8.06 -4.73 -1.37
CA HIS A 27 -7.90 -3.85 -2.52
C HIS A 27 -6.89 -2.77 -2.19
N ARG A 28 -6.07 -2.40 -3.17
CA ARG A 28 -5.24 -1.22 -3.04
C ARG A 28 -6.14 0.02 -3.05
N MET A 29 -5.85 0.95 -2.18
CA MET A 29 -6.50 2.25 -2.23
C MET A 29 -5.81 3.11 -3.28
N HIS A 30 -6.60 3.71 -4.17
CA HIS A 30 -6.09 4.57 -5.24
C HIS A 30 -6.47 6.01 -4.98
N PHE A 31 -5.56 6.92 -5.33
CA PHE A 31 -5.72 8.35 -5.10
C PHE A 31 -5.35 9.11 -6.37
N GLU A 32 -6.01 10.24 -6.59
CA GLU A 32 -5.74 11.06 -7.75
C GLU A 32 -4.44 11.86 -7.63
N SER A 33 -3.95 12.11 -6.41
CA SER A 33 -2.73 12.88 -6.22
C SER A 33 -1.78 12.19 -5.27
N GLN A 34 -0.49 12.42 -5.51
CA GLN A 34 0.56 11.93 -4.65
C GLN A 34 0.43 12.50 -3.23
N GLU A 35 0.08 13.77 -3.13
CA GLU A 35 -0.03 14.44 -1.85
C GLU A 35 -1.05 13.75 -0.94
N ILE A 36 -2.24 13.47 -1.49
CA ILE A 36 -3.28 12.80 -0.72
C ILE A 36 -2.85 11.39 -0.36
N CYS A 37 -2.24 10.67 -1.31
CA CYS A 37 -1.76 9.32 -1.07
C CYS A 37 -0.74 9.29 0.08
N GLU A 38 0.20 10.23 0.07
CA GLU A 38 1.22 10.30 1.12
C GLU A 38 0.64 10.67 2.49
N GLN A 39 -0.41 11.49 2.52
CA GLN A 39 -1.09 11.79 3.77
C GLN A 39 -1.71 10.54 4.37
N TYR A 40 -2.36 9.71 3.56
CA TYR A 40 -2.92 8.46 4.03
C TYR A 40 -1.84 7.47 4.45
N ALA A 41 -0.75 7.39 3.70
CA ALA A 41 0.37 6.53 4.05
C ALA A 41 0.95 6.92 5.41
N LYS A 42 1.10 8.23 5.64
CA LYS A 42 1.61 8.72 6.91
C LYS A 42 0.69 8.34 8.06
N ARG A 43 -0.62 8.53 7.90
CA ARG A 43 -1.59 8.16 8.91
C ARG A 43 -1.55 6.67 9.20
N PHE A 44 -1.45 5.89 8.14
CA PHE A 44 -1.37 4.44 8.28
C PHE A 44 -0.15 4.03 9.09
N ASN A 45 1.00 4.65 8.80
CA ASN A 45 2.25 4.29 9.46
C ASN A 45 2.34 4.84 10.88
N ASP A 46 1.59 5.92 11.19
CA ASP A 46 1.56 6.50 12.53
C ASP A 46 0.71 5.68 13.52
N VAL A 47 -0.19 4.84 13.00
CA VAL A 47 -1.00 3.97 13.85
C VAL A 47 -0.12 2.82 14.33
N PRO A 48 -0.18 2.44 15.63
CA PRO A 48 0.68 1.35 16.12
C PRO A 48 0.24 0.00 15.58
N HIS A 49 0.90 -0.42 14.50
CA HIS A 49 0.72 -1.75 13.91
C HIS A 49 1.82 -2.72 14.31
N GLY A 50 2.83 -2.24 15.03
CA GLY A 50 4.06 -2.99 15.24
C GLY A 50 5.00 -2.79 14.04
N ASP A 51 6.11 -3.51 14.05
CA ASP A 51 7.16 -3.34 13.03
C ASP A 51 6.95 -4.22 11.80
N HIS A 52 5.79 -4.87 11.70
CA HIS A 52 5.54 -5.88 10.68
C HIS A 52 4.67 -5.39 9.54
N ILE A 53 4.18 -4.17 9.60
CA ILE A 53 3.27 -3.61 8.60
C ILE A 53 3.73 -2.21 8.22
N TRP A 54 3.81 -1.94 6.91
CA TRP A 54 4.25 -0.64 6.43
C TRP A 54 3.53 -0.27 5.14
N GLY A 55 3.03 0.95 5.08
CA GLY A 55 2.36 1.46 3.88
C GLY A 55 3.26 2.39 3.08
N VAL A 56 3.28 2.20 1.78
CA VAL A 56 4.11 2.99 0.86
C VAL A 56 3.23 3.52 -0.27
N CYS A 57 3.41 4.80 -0.59
CA CYS A 57 2.71 5.40 -1.71
C CYS A 57 3.52 5.19 -2.99
N GLN A 58 2.91 4.55 -3.99
CA GLN A 58 3.58 4.23 -5.25
C GLN A 58 2.70 4.64 -6.42
N LEU A 59 3.34 4.98 -7.53
CA LEU A 59 2.62 5.27 -8.76
C LEU A 59 2.16 3.96 -9.39
N ASP A 60 0.86 3.87 -9.66
CA ASP A 60 0.26 2.65 -10.20
C ASP A 60 -0.09 2.86 -11.67
N PHE A 61 0.43 1.99 -12.52
CA PHE A 61 0.26 2.07 -13.95
C PHE A 61 -0.80 1.11 -14.50
N VAL A 62 -1.66 0.57 -13.62
CA VAL A 62 -2.66 -0.40 -14.04
C VAL A 62 -3.55 0.14 -15.16
N ASP A 63 -3.90 1.42 -15.10
CA ASP A 63 -4.76 2.05 -16.10
C ASP A 63 -4.09 2.12 -17.48
N ILE A 64 -2.78 2.05 -17.53
CA ILE A 64 -2.02 2.11 -18.78
C ILE A 64 -1.97 0.74 -19.47
N LEU A 65 -2.06 -0.31 -18.67
CA LEU A 65 -1.92 -1.68 -19.16
C LEU A 65 -3.20 -2.28 -19.72
N LYS A 66 -4.29 -1.55 -19.70
CA LYS A 66 -5.57 -2.02 -20.24
C LYS A 66 -5.61 -1.95 -21.75
#